data_12771a5ea738726732874d50a554a9c5
#
_entry.id   12771a5ea738726732874d50a554a9c5
#
_cell.length_a   1.000
_cell.length_b   1.000
_cell.length_c   1.000
_cell.angle_alpha   90.00
_cell.angle_beta   90.00
_cell.angle_gamma   90.00
#
_symmetry.space_group_name_H-M   'P 1'
#
loop_
_entity.id
_entity.type
_entity.pdbx_description
1 polymer ?
#
loop_
_entity_poly.entity_id
_entity_poly.type
_entity_poly.pdbx_seq_one_letter_code
_entity_poly.pdbx_strand_id
1 'polypeptide(L)'
;YGFSMELIKNVKDVIITPLTKLINLCIQNKTFPKCLKTGIVIPVFKKGEINDKSNYRPISLLPVFSKILEKVLCIQLTKFFEDNKILVKNQFGFRKGCSTSDALLSFIDQISEVFESGNYCIATYLDLTKAFDLVSHETLIRKLYVYNIHPDSCRIISSFLTERFQRVSLKGTTSSDLPVSRGVPQGSVLGPLLFLIFFNDFPIELNENNVILFADDTTISTTDKNCYEILTRNQRAISKASDWLCSNGLALNEGKSVNMLFSLKKSPNLANLTLLPNIQTTTRFLGITIDDKLLWKEHGVILAKQLSKNTFMLRSLANQVSQEVLKIAFSSLIQCFLRYGILIWGHASCRHYLFSIQRRAIRIVAGLPY
;
A
#
# COMPACT_ATOMS: atom_id res chain seq x y z
N TYR A 1 4.79 16.80 22.02
CA TYR A 1 4.21 15.67 22.76
C TYR A 1 5.32 15.04 23.61
N GLY A 2 5.41 15.40 24.92
CA GLY A 2 6.58 15.20 25.77
C GLY A 2 6.94 13.77 26.21
N PHE A 3 6.21 12.73 25.79
CA PHE A 3 6.50 11.37 26.23
C PHE A 3 6.96 10.48 25.06
N SER A 4 8.16 9.87 25.22
CA SER A 4 8.65 8.87 24.27
C SER A 4 7.97 7.51 24.50
N MET A 5 7.92 6.68 23.47
CA MET A 5 7.44 5.30 23.61
C MET A 5 8.32 4.48 24.57
N GLU A 6 9.61 4.79 24.64
CA GLU A 6 10.57 4.16 25.53
C GLU A 6 10.23 4.45 27.01
N LEU A 7 9.94 5.72 27.34
CA LEU A 7 9.49 6.09 28.68
C LEU A 7 8.22 5.33 29.08
N ILE A 8 7.23 5.26 28.16
CA ILE A 8 5.98 4.52 28.42
C ILE A 8 6.25 3.03 28.68
N LYS A 9 7.17 2.41 27.94
CA LYS A 9 7.57 1.02 28.17
C LYS A 9 8.19 0.79 29.53
N ASN A 10 9.03 1.74 29.99
CA ASN A 10 9.73 1.64 31.28
C ASN A 10 8.78 1.80 32.48
N VAL A 11 7.69 2.56 32.34
CA VAL A 11 6.70 2.79 33.41
C VAL A 11 5.40 1.99 33.21
N LYS A 12 5.38 1.02 32.28
CA LYS A 12 4.18 0.28 31.89
C LYS A 12 3.42 -0.33 33.06
N ASP A 13 4.14 -0.93 34.00
CA ASP A 13 3.54 -1.67 35.13
C ASP A 13 2.80 -0.74 36.12
N VAL A 14 3.23 0.54 36.20
CA VAL A 14 2.59 1.56 37.03
C VAL A 14 1.37 2.17 36.31
N ILE A 15 1.47 2.42 35.01
CA ILE A 15 0.44 3.17 34.27
C ILE A 15 -0.66 2.28 33.67
N ILE A 16 -0.47 0.96 33.59
CA ILE A 16 -1.41 0.07 32.89
C ILE A 16 -2.83 0.13 33.48
N THR A 17 -2.96 0.11 34.80
CA THR A 17 -4.26 0.13 35.49
C THR A 17 -5.00 1.45 35.28
N PRO A 18 -4.42 2.63 35.58
CA PRO A 18 -5.11 3.90 35.33
C PRO A 18 -5.35 4.15 33.84
N LEU A 19 -4.43 3.74 32.96
CA LEU A 19 -4.60 3.89 31.50
C LEU A 19 -5.76 3.03 30.99
N THR A 20 -5.87 1.77 31.45
CA THR A 20 -7.00 0.89 31.10
C THR A 20 -8.32 1.51 31.52
N LYS A 21 -8.38 2.07 32.73
CA LYS A 21 -9.59 2.76 33.24
C LYS A 21 -9.96 3.96 32.33
N LEU A 22 -8.97 4.78 31.95
CA LEU A 22 -9.20 5.93 31.06
C LEU A 22 -9.68 5.50 29.68
N ILE A 23 -9.09 4.44 29.08
CA ILE A 23 -9.50 3.91 27.80
C ILE A 23 -10.95 3.40 27.87
N ASN A 24 -11.29 2.65 28.91
CA ASN A 24 -12.67 2.16 29.10
C ASN A 24 -13.66 3.33 29.27
N LEU A 25 -13.31 4.37 30.00
CA LEU A 25 -14.14 5.58 30.11
C LEU A 25 -14.32 6.28 28.75
N CYS A 26 -13.26 6.36 27.92
CA CYS A 26 -13.38 6.92 26.57
C CYS A 26 -14.38 6.11 25.71
N ILE A 27 -14.33 4.78 25.80
CA ILE A 27 -15.22 3.88 25.06
C ILE A 27 -16.67 4.01 25.59
N GLN A 28 -16.88 3.98 26.93
CA GLN A 28 -18.18 4.14 27.55
C GLN A 28 -18.84 5.48 27.23
N ASN A 29 -18.07 6.56 27.27
CA ASN A 29 -18.53 7.90 26.93
C ASN A 29 -18.57 8.16 25.42
N LYS A 30 -18.13 7.20 24.58
CA LYS A 30 -18.13 7.32 23.11
C LYS A 30 -17.35 8.53 22.61
N THR A 31 -16.34 8.94 23.35
CA THR A 31 -15.58 10.19 23.09
C THR A 31 -14.10 9.93 22.99
N PHE A 32 -13.51 10.44 21.91
CA PHE A 32 -12.06 10.48 21.74
C PHE A 32 -11.52 11.80 22.31
N PRO A 33 -10.55 11.80 23.27
CA PRO A 33 -10.10 13.00 23.95
C PRO A 33 -9.52 14.08 23.03
N LYS A 34 -9.96 15.33 23.19
CA LYS A 34 -9.52 16.47 22.35
C LYS A 34 -8.00 16.67 22.37
N CYS A 35 -7.35 16.50 23.55
CA CYS A 35 -5.89 16.62 23.70
C CYS A 35 -5.09 15.60 22.86
N LEU A 36 -5.73 14.53 22.38
CA LEU A 36 -5.13 13.49 21.55
C LEU A 36 -5.37 13.67 20.04
N LYS A 37 -6.13 14.70 19.63
CA LYS A 37 -6.57 14.90 18.24
C LYS A 37 -5.66 15.79 17.39
N THR A 38 -4.73 16.53 17.99
CA THR A 38 -3.81 17.39 17.22
C THR A 38 -2.63 16.58 16.70
N GLY A 39 -2.38 16.63 15.41
CA GLY A 39 -1.26 15.97 14.73
C GLY A 39 -0.15 16.94 14.36
N ILE A 40 1.11 16.53 14.48
CA ILE A 40 2.26 17.24 13.91
C ILE A 40 2.61 16.57 12.59
N VAL A 41 2.46 17.29 11.47
CA VAL A 41 2.78 16.81 10.15
C VAL A 41 4.24 17.08 9.83
N ILE A 42 4.96 16.01 9.50
CA ILE A 42 6.33 16.10 8.98
C ILE A 42 6.28 15.78 7.49
N PRO A 43 6.68 16.72 6.60
CA PRO A 43 6.76 16.47 5.16
C PRO A 43 7.96 15.57 4.85
N VAL A 44 7.69 14.35 4.37
CA VAL A 44 8.74 13.40 3.96
C VAL A 44 8.86 13.43 2.44
N PHE A 45 10.04 13.80 1.93
CA PHE A 45 10.31 13.85 0.49
C PHE A 45 10.17 12.47 -0.16
N LYS A 46 9.44 12.40 -1.27
CA LYS A 46 9.20 11.15 -2.02
C LYS A 46 10.11 11.05 -3.25
N LYS A 47 10.00 12.01 -4.16
CA LYS A 47 10.77 12.10 -5.43
C LYS A 47 10.40 13.39 -6.15
N GLY A 48 11.17 13.78 -7.15
CA GLY A 48 10.90 14.96 -7.98
C GLY A 48 11.66 16.20 -7.50
N GLU A 49 11.11 17.38 -7.74
CA GLU A 49 11.71 18.63 -7.32
C GLU A 49 11.45 18.91 -5.84
N ILE A 50 12.49 19.33 -5.11
CA ILE A 50 12.44 19.58 -3.65
C ILE A 50 11.51 20.75 -3.31
N ASN A 51 11.37 21.71 -4.22
CA ASN A 51 10.54 22.90 -3.99
C ASN A 51 9.03 22.67 -4.25
N ASP A 52 8.67 21.54 -4.85
CA ASP A 52 7.27 21.20 -5.11
C ASP A 52 6.67 20.45 -3.92
N LYS A 53 5.66 21.06 -3.30
CA LYS A 53 4.92 20.48 -2.14
C LYS A 53 4.25 19.14 -2.47
N SER A 54 3.87 18.91 -3.72
CA SER A 54 3.24 17.66 -4.17
C SER A 54 4.18 16.44 -4.08
N ASN A 55 5.49 16.68 -4.01
CA ASN A 55 6.53 15.65 -3.89
C ASN A 55 6.80 15.19 -2.45
N TYR A 56 5.99 15.65 -1.48
CA TYR A 56 6.11 15.29 -0.08
C TYR A 56 4.91 14.49 0.41
N ARG A 57 5.17 13.48 1.26
CA ARG A 57 4.14 12.77 2.02
C ARG A 57 3.93 13.45 3.36
N PRO A 58 2.69 13.84 3.74
CA PRO A 58 2.40 14.46 5.03
C PRO A 58 2.28 13.37 6.12
N ILE A 59 3.38 13.01 6.77
CA ILE A 59 3.34 12.02 7.85
C ILE A 59 2.94 12.67 9.15
N SER A 60 1.82 12.24 9.73
CA SER A 60 1.27 12.76 10.98
C SER A 60 1.87 12.05 12.18
N LEU A 61 2.58 12.79 13.02
CA LEU A 61 2.98 12.35 14.35
C LEU A 61 1.82 12.61 15.32
N LEU A 62 1.29 11.54 15.90
CA LEU A 62 0.22 11.58 16.88
C LEU A 62 0.76 11.27 18.29
N PRO A 63 0.09 11.76 19.35
CA PRO A 63 0.44 11.44 20.74
C PRO A 63 0.48 9.92 20.98
N VAL A 64 1.40 9.45 21.82
CA VAL A 64 1.53 8.01 22.11
C VAL A 64 0.24 7.43 22.68
N PHE A 65 -0.43 8.15 23.58
CA PHE A 65 -1.71 7.71 24.15
C PHE A 65 -2.85 7.66 23.12
N SER A 66 -2.81 8.53 22.08
CA SER A 66 -3.71 8.41 20.93
C SER A 66 -3.54 7.05 20.23
N LYS A 67 -2.29 6.68 19.94
CA LYS A 67 -1.98 5.41 19.29
C LYS A 67 -2.40 4.18 20.10
N ILE A 68 -2.34 4.26 21.44
CA ILE A 68 -2.79 3.17 22.32
C ILE A 68 -4.30 3.01 22.23
N LEU A 69 -5.08 4.09 22.38
CA LEU A 69 -6.54 4.07 22.25
C LEU A 69 -6.96 3.63 20.84
N GLU A 70 -6.32 4.18 19.80
CA GLU A 70 -6.53 3.76 18.41
C GLU A 70 -6.28 2.26 18.22
N LYS A 71 -5.24 1.71 18.86
CA LYS A 71 -4.90 0.28 18.77
C LYS A 71 -5.98 -0.61 19.36
N VAL A 72 -6.56 -0.22 20.49
CA VAL A 72 -7.68 -0.95 21.12
C VAL A 72 -8.89 -0.95 20.18
N LEU A 73 -9.27 0.22 19.65
CA LEU A 73 -10.38 0.33 18.68
C LEU A 73 -10.09 -0.46 17.40
N CYS A 74 -8.87 -0.36 16.86
CA CYS A 74 -8.47 -1.06 15.66
C CYS A 74 -8.58 -2.59 15.82
N ILE A 75 -8.13 -3.14 16.95
CA ILE A 75 -8.21 -4.59 17.22
C ILE A 75 -9.66 -5.07 17.23
N GLN A 76 -10.54 -4.34 17.92
CA GLN A 76 -11.95 -4.70 18.03
C GLN A 76 -12.68 -4.62 16.68
N LEU A 77 -12.45 -3.54 15.93
CA LEU A 77 -13.03 -3.37 14.59
C LEU A 77 -12.49 -4.43 13.62
N THR A 78 -11.18 -4.65 13.59
CA THR A 78 -10.57 -5.67 12.70
C THR A 78 -11.18 -7.03 12.98
N LYS A 79 -11.31 -7.39 14.27
CA LYS A 79 -11.94 -8.66 14.65
C LYS A 79 -13.37 -8.76 14.13
N PHE A 80 -14.18 -7.72 14.31
CA PHE A 80 -15.56 -7.69 13.81
C PHE A 80 -15.62 -7.87 12.29
N PHE A 81 -14.83 -7.13 11.53
CA PHE A 81 -14.82 -7.18 10.07
C PHE A 81 -14.33 -8.53 9.52
N GLU A 82 -13.31 -9.13 10.13
CA GLU A 82 -12.78 -10.44 9.70
C GLU A 82 -13.70 -11.60 10.12
N ASP A 83 -14.21 -11.63 11.37
CA ASP A 83 -15.10 -12.69 11.86
C ASP A 83 -16.39 -12.74 11.05
N ASN A 84 -16.93 -11.60 10.64
CA ASN A 84 -18.13 -11.50 9.82
C ASN A 84 -17.85 -11.54 8.30
N LYS A 85 -16.59 -11.68 7.87
CA LYS A 85 -16.17 -11.75 6.46
C LYS A 85 -16.67 -10.56 5.62
N ILE A 86 -16.69 -9.36 6.23
CA ILE A 86 -17.20 -8.14 5.57
C ILE A 86 -16.17 -7.56 4.60
N LEU A 87 -14.86 -7.67 4.92
CA LEU A 87 -13.82 -7.19 4.03
C LEU A 87 -13.74 -8.04 2.76
N VAL A 88 -13.75 -7.38 1.61
CA VAL A 88 -13.65 -8.05 0.30
C VAL A 88 -12.34 -8.83 0.18
N LYS A 89 -12.39 -9.99 -0.48
CA LYS A 89 -11.23 -10.87 -0.68
C LYS A 89 -10.15 -10.22 -1.57
N ASN A 90 -10.54 -9.30 -2.40
CA ASN A 90 -9.69 -8.59 -3.35
C ASN A 90 -8.75 -7.56 -2.70
N GLN A 91 -8.94 -7.23 -1.41
CA GLN A 91 -8.09 -6.30 -0.66
C GLN A 91 -7.00 -7.06 0.09
N PHE A 92 -5.75 -6.84 -0.28
CA PHE A 92 -4.57 -7.44 0.34
C PHE A 92 -3.81 -6.49 1.27
N GLY A 93 -3.99 -5.17 1.09
CA GLY A 93 -3.28 -4.17 1.90
C GLY A 93 -3.82 -4.07 3.33
N PHE A 94 -2.94 -3.88 4.30
CA PHE A 94 -3.25 -3.67 5.73
C PHE A 94 -4.12 -4.77 6.39
N ARG A 95 -4.21 -5.95 5.79
CA ARG A 95 -4.93 -7.11 6.34
C ARG A 95 -3.97 -8.12 6.95
N LYS A 96 -4.39 -8.72 8.06
CA LYS A 96 -3.64 -9.81 8.70
C LYS A 96 -3.67 -11.05 7.80
N GLY A 97 -2.51 -11.67 7.60
CA GLY A 97 -2.38 -12.86 6.76
C GLY A 97 -2.34 -12.58 5.25
N CYS A 98 -2.38 -11.32 4.83
CA CYS A 98 -2.20 -10.91 3.45
C CYS A 98 -0.89 -10.13 3.28
N SER A 99 -0.23 -10.30 2.15
CA SER A 99 1.03 -9.63 1.81
C SER A 99 1.02 -9.10 0.38
N THR A 100 2.03 -8.30 0.03
CA THR A 100 2.28 -7.90 -1.36
C THR A 100 2.53 -9.11 -2.26
N SER A 101 3.13 -10.18 -1.74
CA SER A 101 3.37 -11.41 -2.49
C SER A 101 2.06 -12.12 -2.85
N ASP A 102 1.07 -12.13 -1.96
CA ASP A 102 -0.23 -12.74 -2.23
C ASP A 102 -0.99 -11.97 -3.32
N ALA A 103 -0.97 -10.64 -3.27
CA ALA A 103 -1.56 -9.79 -4.31
C ALA A 103 -0.88 -10.00 -5.67
N LEU A 104 0.46 -10.08 -5.68
CA LEU A 104 1.25 -10.34 -6.87
C LEU A 104 0.97 -11.72 -7.44
N LEU A 105 0.94 -12.78 -6.62
CA LEU A 105 0.63 -14.14 -7.07
C LEU A 105 -0.78 -14.19 -7.65
N SER A 106 -1.78 -13.63 -6.98
CA SER A 106 -3.16 -13.57 -7.49
C SER A 106 -3.24 -12.89 -8.86
N PHE A 107 -2.47 -11.82 -9.08
CA PHE A 107 -2.40 -11.15 -10.37
C PHE A 107 -1.73 -12.01 -11.44
N ILE A 108 -0.60 -12.64 -11.12
CA ILE A 108 0.17 -13.45 -12.07
C ILE A 108 -0.59 -14.72 -12.44
N ASP A 109 -1.25 -15.38 -11.49
CA ASP A 109 -2.10 -16.54 -11.74
C ASP A 109 -3.21 -16.20 -12.75
N GLN A 110 -3.89 -15.08 -12.55
CA GLN A 110 -4.88 -14.57 -13.49
C GLN A 110 -4.32 -14.34 -14.90
N ILE A 111 -3.14 -13.70 -15.03
CA ILE A 111 -2.53 -13.47 -16.34
C ILE A 111 -2.07 -14.79 -16.98
N SER A 112 -1.61 -15.76 -16.19
CA SER A 112 -1.24 -17.09 -16.67
C SER A 112 -2.46 -17.83 -17.27
N GLU A 113 -3.62 -17.77 -16.59
CA GLU A 113 -4.90 -18.32 -17.12
C GLU A 113 -5.30 -17.65 -18.44
N VAL A 114 -5.08 -16.34 -18.57
CA VAL A 114 -5.32 -15.61 -19.82
C VAL A 114 -4.42 -16.11 -20.95
N PHE A 115 -3.13 -16.36 -20.65
CA PHE A 115 -2.19 -16.88 -21.62
C PHE A 115 -2.53 -18.31 -22.06
N GLU A 116 -2.90 -19.19 -21.12
CA GLU A 116 -3.31 -20.58 -21.38
C GLU A 116 -4.59 -20.64 -22.20
N SER A 117 -5.58 -19.81 -21.90
CA SER A 117 -6.84 -19.75 -22.63
C SER A 117 -6.74 -19.03 -23.98
N GLY A 118 -5.58 -18.44 -24.30
CA GLY A 118 -5.38 -17.65 -25.50
C GLY A 118 -6.28 -16.41 -25.58
N ASN A 119 -6.64 -15.83 -24.45
CA ASN A 119 -7.42 -14.60 -24.36
C ASN A 119 -6.53 -13.35 -24.42
N TYR A 120 -7.17 -12.19 -24.39
CA TYR A 120 -6.55 -10.90 -24.13
C TYR A 120 -6.90 -10.45 -22.71
N CYS A 121 -5.99 -9.74 -22.04
CA CYS A 121 -6.27 -9.05 -20.79
C CYS A 121 -5.71 -7.63 -20.86
N ILE A 122 -6.55 -6.64 -20.52
CA ILE A 122 -6.08 -5.28 -20.25
C ILE A 122 -6.08 -5.13 -18.75
N ALA A 123 -4.88 -4.91 -18.17
CA ALA A 123 -4.74 -4.52 -16.79
C ALA A 123 -4.53 -3.00 -16.71
N THR A 124 -5.42 -2.34 -15.98
CA THR A 124 -5.36 -0.90 -15.71
C THR A 124 -4.94 -0.70 -14.28
N TYR A 125 -3.77 -0.07 -14.10
CA TYR A 125 -3.22 0.33 -12.79
C TYR A 125 -3.65 1.76 -12.51
N LEU A 126 -4.56 1.93 -11.56
CA LEU A 126 -5.10 3.23 -11.19
C LEU A 126 -4.21 3.92 -10.14
N ASP A 127 -3.87 5.18 -10.36
CA ASP A 127 -3.20 6.04 -9.38
C ASP A 127 -4.25 6.99 -8.76
N LEU A 128 -4.49 6.87 -7.46
CA LEU A 128 -5.44 7.72 -6.76
C LEU A 128 -4.73 8.94 -6.18
N THR A 129 -5.31 10.11 -6.38
CA THR A 129 -4.75 11.36 -5.84
C THR A 129 -5.03 11.46 -4.36
N LYS A 130 -3.98 11.38 -3.51
CA LYS A 130 -4.08 11.60 -2.05
C LYS A 130 -5.25 10.86 -1.39
N ALA A 131 -5.45 9.60 -1.72
CA ALA A 131 -6.63 8.81 -1.34
C ALA A 131 -6.93 8.86 0.17
N PHE A 132 -5.90 8.72 1.02
CA PHE A 132 -6.05 8.80 2.48
C PHE A 132 -6.49 10.19 2.97
N ASP A 133 -6.07 11.25 2.29
CA ASP A 133 -6.34 12.64 2.70
C ASP A 133 -7.74 13.12 2.26
N LEU A 134 -8.38 12.40 1.32
CA LEU A 134 -9.67 12.76 0.74
C LEU A 134 -10.86 12.00 1.33
N VAL A 135 -10.65 11.01 2.17
CA VAL A 135 -11.73 10.22 2.79
C VAL A 135 -12.78 11.14 3.43
N SER A 136 -14.03 11.06 2.95
CA SER A 136 -15.16 11.79 3.54
C SER A 136 -15.54 11.15 4.87
N HIS A 137 -15.48 11.93 5.96
CA HIS A 137 -15.86 11.44 7.30
C HIS A 137 -17.34 11.04 7.34
N GLU A 138 -18.22 11.81 6.74
CA GLU A 138 -19.65 11.52 6.69
C GLU A 138 -19.93 10.21 5.94
N THR A 139 -19.35 10.05 4.75
CA THR A 139 -19.51 8.82 3.94
C THR A 139 -18.95 7.60 4.68
N LEU A 140 -17.78 7.74 5.33
CA LEU A 140 -17.19 6.66 6.13
C LEU A 140 -18.11 6.24 7.29
N ILE A 141 -18.68 7.19 8.03
CA ILE A 141 -19.60 6.89 9.12
C ILE A 141 -20.88 6.23 8.61
N ARG A 142 -21.44 6.69 7.46
CA ARG A 142 -22.58 6.01 6.83
C ARG A 142 -22.25 4.55 6.47
N LYS A 143 -21.08 4.29 5.87
CA LYS A 143 -20.64 2.93 5.53
C LYS A 143 -20.49 2.04 6.78
N LEU A 144 -20.02 2.57 7.90
CA LEU A 144 -19.96 1.82 9.16
C LEU A 144 -21.35 1.37 9.62
N TYR A 145 -22.37 2.21 9.50
CA TYR A 145 -23.76 1.81 9.79
C TYR A 145 -24.28 0.74 8.82
N VAL A 146 -23.99 0.87 7.53
CA VAL A 146 -24.35 -0.15 6.51
C VAL A 146 -23.71 -1.49 6.82
N TYR A 147 -22.48 -1.51 7.36
CA TYR A 147 -21.80 -2.73 7.79
C TYR A 147 -22.24 -3.23 9.17
N ASN A 148 -23.35 -2.72 9.71
CA ASN A 148 -23.93 -3.10 11.00
C ASN A 148 -23.01 -2.87 12.22
N ILE A 149 -22.14 -1.87 12.15
CA ILE A 149 -21.38 -1.44 13.33
C ILE A 149 -22.33 -0.76 14.32
N HIS A 150 -22.24 -1.18 15.58
CA HIS A 150 -23.08 -0.63 16.65
C HIS A 150 -22.99 0.90 16.71
N PRO A 151 -24.10 1.63 16.89
CA PRO A 151 -24.13 3.10 16.89
C PRO A 151 -23.12 3.74 17.85
N ASP A 152 -22.87 3.15 19.01
CA ASP A 152 -21.91 3.65 19.99
C ASP A 152 -20.46 3.55 19.48
N SER A 153 -20.14 2.49 18.74
CA SER A 153 -18.85 2.33 18.08
C SER A 153 -18.69 3.33 16.93
N CYS A 154 -19.76 3.61 16.19
CA CYS A 154 -19.75 4.67 15.18
C CYS A 154 -19.54 6.06 15.81
N ARG A 155 -20.11 6.33 17.00
CA ARG A 155 -19.94 7.61 17.72
C ARG A 155 -18.47 7.85 18.13
N ILE A 156 -17.80 6.85 18.70
CA ILE A 156 -16.38 7.02 19.09
C ILE A 156 -15.47 7.19 17.86
N ILE A 157 -15.77 6.51 16.73
CA ILE A 157 -15.03 6.69 15.49
C ILE A 157 -15.30 8.10 14.91
N SER A 158 -16.55 8.54 14.92
CA SER A 158 -16.90 9.92 14.53
C SER A 158 -16.16 10.93 15.42
N SER A 159 -16.16 10.71 16.74
CA SER A 159 -15.37 11.56 17.65
C SER A 159 -13.87 11.52 17.36
N PHE A 160 -13.31 10.39 16.93
CA PHE A 160 -11.89 10.31 16.49
C PHE A 160 -11.63 11.17 15.26
N LEU A 161 -12.55 11.24 14.30
CA LEU A 161 -12.40 11.94 13.02
C LEU A 161 -12.66 13.43 13.13
N THR A 162 -13.59 13.86 13.99
CA THR A 162 -14.05 15.25 14.11
C THR A 162 -13.19 16.09 15.05
N GLU A 163 -13.25 17.42 14.90
CA GLU A 163 -12.50 18.39 15.73
C GLU A 163 -11.01 18.07 15.81
N ARG A 164 -10.42 17.62 14.72
CA ARG A 164 -8.98 17.39 14.61
C ARG A 164 -8.28 18.63 14.11
N PHE A 165 -7.05 18.81 14.57
CA PHE A 165 -6.15 19.87 14.11
C PHE A 165 -4.82 19.28 13.68
N GLN A 166 -4.18 19.95 12.75
CA GLN A 166 -2.81 19.63 12.34
C GLN A 166 -1.96 20.89 12.24
N ARG A 167 -0.67 20.72 12.49
CA ARG A 167 0.35 21.74 12.27
C ARG A 167 1.53 21.11 11.56
N VAL A 168 2.15 21.85 10.65
CA VAL A 168 3.33 21.37 9.93
C VAL A 168 4.57 21.76 10.73
N SER A 169 5.49 20.82 10.93
CA SER A 169 6.80 21.09 11.52
C SER A 169 7.91 20.85 10.49
N LEU A 170 8.73 21.86 10.26
CA LEU A 170 9.85 21.81 9.31
C LEU A 170 11.06 22.52 9.90
N LYS A 171 12.19 21.82 10.06
CA LYS A 171 13.46 22.36 10.55
C LYS A 171 13.33 23.19 11.83
N GLY A 172 12.53 22.72 12.79
CA GLY A 172 12.33 23.39 14.08
C GLY A 172 11.27 24.49 14.10
N THR A 173 10.76 24.89 12.94
CA THR A 173 9.65 25.85 12.83
C THR A 173 8.32 25.10 12.72
N THR A 174 7.29 25.59 13.39
CA THR A 174 5.95 24.97 13.39
C THR A 174 4.91 26.00 12.95
N SER A 175 4.00 25.58 12.07
CA SER A 175 2.89 26.41 11.61
C SER A 175 1.82 26.59 12.69
N SER A 176 0.83 27.47 12.45
CA SER A 176 -0.41 27.50 13.20
C SER A 176 -1.22 26.21 13.02
N ASP A 177 -2.15 25.98 13.94
CA ASP A 177 -3.10 24.84 13.85
C ASP A 177 -4.14 25.10 12.75
N LEU A 178 -4.35 24.11 11.90
CA LEU A 178 -5.40 24.11 10.90
C LEU A 178 -6.36 22.95 11.17
N PRO A 179 -7.69 23.16 11.03
CA PRO A 179 -8.67 22.09 11.19
C PRO A 179 -8.56 21.07 10.05
N VAL A 180 -8.84 19.80 10.37
CA VAL A 180 -8.87 18.69 9.42
C VAL A 180 -10.31 18.25 9.28
N SER A 181 -10.92 18.52 8.12
CA SER A 181 -12.33 18.22 7.82
C SER A 181 -12.53 16.94 6.99
N ARG A 182 -11.46 16.42 6.40
CA ARG A 182 -11.46 15.21 5.57
C ARG A 182 -10.18 14.41 5.80
N GLY A 183 -10.21 13.16 5.35
CA GLY A 183 -9.06 12.26 5.40
C GLY A 183 -8.88 11.56 6.71
N VAL A 184 -8.03 10.54 6.67
CA VAL A 184 -7.54 9.80 7.84
C VAL A 184 -6.05 10.10 8.02
N PRO A 185 -5.57 10.36 9.26
CA PRO A 185 -4.20 10.79 9.47
C PRO A 185 -3.19 9.74 9.01
N GLN A 186 -2.30 10.10 8.08
CA GLN A 186 -1.21 9.23 7.63
C GLN A 186 -0.19 9.07 8.75
N GLY A 187 -0.21 7.95 9.46
CA GLY A 187 0.60 7.66 10.66
C GLY A 187 -0.22 7.37 11.91
N SER A 188 -1.55 7.39 11.82
CA SER A 188 -2.46 6.84 12.83
C SER A 188 -2.51 5.30 12.74
N VAL A 189 -2.88 4.66 13.83
CA VAL A 189 -3.05 3.20 13.87
C VAL A 189 -4.40 2.78 13.27
N LEU A 190 -5.42 3.61 13.45
CA LEU A 190 -6.78 3.34 12.99
C LEU A 190 -7.00 3.74 11.51
N GLY A 191 -6.24 4.73 11.01
CA GLY A 191 -6.39 5.27 9.67
C GLY A 191 -6.38 4.24 8.54
N PRO A 192 -5.41 3.33 8.48
CA PRO A 192 -5.39 2.29 7.45
C PRO A 192 -6.66 1.44 7.43
N LEU A 193 -7.14 0.98 8.58
CA LEU A 193 -8.38 0.20 8.67
C LEU A 193 -9.60 1.02 8.22
N LEU A 194 -9.70 2.27 8.63
CA LEU A 194 -10.79 3.15 8.21
C LEU A 194 -10.79 3.38 6.70
N PHE A 195 -9.61 3.48 6.10
CA PHE A 195 -9.48 3.55 4.64
C PHE A 195 -9.98 2.25 3.97
N LEU A 196 -9.59 1.07 4.48
CA LEU A 196 -10.09 -0.20 3.95
C LEU A 196 -11.61 -0.30 4.03
N ILE A 197 -12.20 0.09 5.15
CA ILE A 197 -13.66 0.10 5.33
C ILE A 197 -14.34 1.06 4.33
N PHE A 198 -13.75 2.23 4.12
CA PHE A 198 -14.25 3.22 3.17
C PHE A 198 -14.22 2.71 1.74
N PHE A 199 -13.17 1.97 1.36
CA PHE A 199 -12.92 1.49 -0.01
C PHE A 199 -13.47 0.08 -0.29
N ASN A 200 -14.08 -0.55 0.71
CA ASN A 200 -14.45 -1.96 0.69
C ASN A 200 -15.51 -2.33 -0.36
N ASP A 201 -16.40 -1.42 -0.71
CA ASP A 201 -17.47 -1.63 -1.68
C ASP A 201 -17.04 -1.30 -3.13
N PHE A 202 -15.85 -0.71 -3.34
CA PHE A 202 -15.35 -0.39 -4.68
C PHE A 202 -15.33 -1.59 -5.64
N PRO A 203 -14.84 -2.80 -5.28
CA PRO A 203 -14.85 -3.93 -6.21
C PRO A 203 -16.24 -4.45 -6.59
N ILE A 204 -17.25 -4.15 -5.77
CA ILE A 204 -18.64 -4.62 -6.01
C ILE A 204 -19.20 -3.97 -7.28
N GLU A 205 -18.87 -2.70 -7.54
CA GLU A 205 -19.27 -1.99 -8.76
C GLU A 205 -18.62 -2.57 -10.03
N LEU A 206 -17.53 -3.31 -9.85
CA LEU A 206 -16.70 -3.86 -10.92
C LEU A 206 -16.78 -5.39 -10.98
N ASN A 207 -17.91 -5.97 -10.60
CA ASN A 207 -18.13 -7.40 -10.45
C ASN A 207 -17.84 -8.25 -11.71
N GLU A 208 -17.86 -7.65 -12.91
CA GLU A 208 -17.50 -8.30 -14.19
C GLU A 208 -15.98 -8.32 -14.44
N ASN A 209 -15.19 -7.69 -13.57
CA ASN A 209 -13.75 -7.55 -13.73
C ASN A 209 -13.02 -8.09 -12.51
N ASN A 210 -11.81 -8.59 -12.73
CA ASN A 210 -10.95 -8.93 -11.61
C ASN A 210 -10.28 -7.67 -11.08
N VAL A 211 -10.50 -7.38 -9.80
CA VAL A 211 -9.93 -6.23 -9.10
C VAL A 211 -8.95 -6.73 -8.05
N ILE A 212 -7.77 -6.13 -8.00
CA ILE A 212 -6.78 -6.36 -6.95
C ILE A 212 -6.49 -5.04 -6.28
N LEU A 213 -6.63 -5.02 -4.96
CA LEU A 213 -6.42 -3.86 -4.12
C LEU A 213 -5.25 -4.10 -3.16
N PHE A 214 -4.35 -3.16 -3.09
CA PHE A 214 -3.37 -3.09 -2.02
C PHE A 214 -3.38 -1.68 -1.41
N ALA A 215 -4.24 -1.49 -0.43
CA ALA A 215 -4.65 -0.17 0.08
C ALA A 215 -5.26 0.70 -1.03
N ASP A 216 -4.58 1.78 -1.41
CA ASP A 216 -4.96 2.69 -2.50
C ASP A 216 -4.43 2.24 -3.88
N ASP A 217 -3.41 1.38 -3.93
CA ASP A 217 -2.96 0.79 -5.18
C ASP A 217 -4.05 -0.16 -5.71
N THR A 218 -4.64 0.21 -6.85
CA THR A 218 -5.79 -0.46 -7.45
C THR A 218 -5.46 -0.95 -8.85
N THR A 219 -5.70 -2.23 -9.12
CA THR A 219 -5.55 -2.81 -10.45
C THR A 219 -6.87 -3.43 -10.89
N ILE A 220 -7.35 -3.06 -12.06
CA ILE A 220 -8.55 -3.61 -12.70
C ILE A 220 -8.12 -4.40 -13.92
N SER A 221 -8.47 -5.68 -13.96
CA SER A 221 -8.16 -6.57 -15.09
C SER A 221 -9.45 -6.93 -15.82
N THR A 222 -9.50 -6.59 -17.11
CA THR A 222 -10.58 -6.93 -18.03
C THR A 222 -10.09 -7.98 -19.01
N THR A 223 -10.83 -9.07 -19.18
CA THR A 223 -10.45 -10.17 -20.07
C THR A 223 -11.51 -10.40 -21.16
N ASP A 224 -11.06 -10.71 -22.37
CA ASP A 224 -11.94 -11.08 -23.48
C ASP A 224 -11.20 -11.92 -24.52
N LYS A 225 -11.96 -12.69 -25.33
CA LYS A 225 -11.44 -13.43 -26.48
C LYS A 225 -11.22 -12.53 -27.68
N ASN A 226 -12.00 -11.46 -27.78
CA ASN A 226 -12.01 -10.48 -28.86
C ASN A 226 -11.27 -9.21 -28.47
N CYS A 227 -10.27 -8.85 -29.25
CA CYS A 227 -9.45 -7.65 -29.00
C CYS A 227 -10.22 -6.35 -29.14
N TYR A 228 -11.32 -6.30 -29.87
CA TYR A 228 -12.15 -5.09 -29.98
C TYR A 228 -13.10 -4.95 -28.79
N GLU A 229 -13.71 -6.05 -28.37
CA GLU A 229 -14.65 -6.06 -27.26
C GLU A 229 -13.96 -5.72 -25.93
N ILE A 230 -12.72 -6.19 -25.72
CA ILE A 230 -11.98 -5.92 -24.52
C ILE A 230 -11.74 -4.42 -24.29
N LEU A 231 -11.52 -3.63 -25.36
CA LEU A 231 -11.36 -2.18 -25.27
C LEU A 231 -12.62 -1.52 -24.72
N THR A 232 -13.79 -1.86 -25.30
CA THR A 232 -15.07 -1.34 -24.86
C THR A 232 -15.41 -1.75 -23.42
N ARG A 233 -15.13 -3.01 -23.05
CA ARG A 233 -15.33 -3.52 -21.69
C ARG A 233 -14.41 -2.82 -20.70
N ASN A 234 -13.14 -2.62 -21.06
CA ASN A 234 -12.20 -1.89 -20.21
C ASN A 234 -12.62 -0.43 -20.01
N GLN A 235 -13.04 0.27 -21.07
CA GLN A 235 -13.54 1.64 -20.96
C GLN A 235 -14.75 1.73 -20.04
N ARG A 236 -15.70 0.78 -20.12
CA ARG A 236 -16.84 0.71 -19.20
C ARG A 236 -16.40 0.49 -17.75
N ALA A 237 -15.41 -0.40 -17.52
CA ALA A 237 -14.88 -0.66 -16.20
C ALA A 237 -14.22 0.61 -15.60
N ILE A 238 -13.44 1.33 -16.40
CA ILE A 238 -12.80 2.58 -15.96
C ILE A 238 -13.84 3.67 -15.69
N SER A 239 -14.87 3.80 -16.52
CA SER A 239 -15.98 4.74 -16.28
C SER A 239 -16.68 4.42 -14.96
N LYS A 240 -17.11 3.17 -14.73
CA LYS A 240 -17.70 2.76 -13.43
C LYS A 240 -16.79 3.06 -12.25
N ALA A 241 -15.48 2.77 -12.38
CA ALA A 241 -14.51 3.08 -11.36
C ALA A 241 -14.44 4.58 -11.08
N SER A 242 -14.38 5.40 -12.12
CA SER A 242 -14.34 6.87 -12.02
C SER A 242 -15.61 7.42 -11.37
N ASP A 243 -16.79 6.91 -11.76
CA ASP A 243 -18.08 7.31 -11.20
C ASP A 243 -18.17 7.01 -9.70
N TRP A 244 -17.72 5.80 -9.29
CA TRP A 244 -17.66 5.42 -7.88
C TRP A 244 -16.69 6.31 -7.09
N LEU A 245 -15.48 6.55 -7.64
CA LEU A 245 -14.49 7.43 -7.02
C LEU A 245 -15.03 8.85 -6.83
N CYS A 246 -15.62 9.43 -7.87
CA CYS A 246 -16.23 10.76 -7.84
C CYS A 246 -17.35 10.83 -6.79
N SER A 247 -18.26 9.85 -6.77
CA SER A 247 -19.38 9.77 -5.82
C SER A 247 -18.92 9.65 -4.36
N ASN A 248 -17.73 9.07 -4.14
CA ASN A 248 -17.11 8.96 -2.81
C ASN A 248 -16.12 10.11 -2.51
N GLY A 249 -16.00 11.11 -3.39
CA GLY A 249 -15.13 12.28 -3.21
C GLY A 249 -13.64 11.98 -3.35
N LEU A 250 -13.28 10.88 -4.03
CA LEU A 250 -11.92 10.55 -4.42
C LEU A 250 -11.64 11.00 -5.85
N ALA A 251 -10.36 11.19 -6.18
CA ALA A 251 -9.94 11.65 -7.52
C ALA A 251 -8.96 10.66 -8.14
N LEU A 252 -9.28 10.24 -9.37
CA LEU A 252 -8.39 9.46 -10.22
C LEU A 252 -7.31 10.38 -10.83
N ASN A 253 -6.07 9.94 -10.83
CA ASN A 253 -4.99 10.58 -11.55
C ASN A 253 -4.81 9.89 -12.92
N GLU A 254 -5.59 10.32 -13.90
CA GLU A 254 -5.56 9.73 -15.25
C GLU A 254 -4.17 9.76 -15.87
N GLY A 255 -3.43 10.86 -15.69
CA GLY A 255 -2.09 11.02 -16.27
C GLY A 255 -1.03 10.07 -15.70
N LYS A 256 -1.27 9.49 -14.53
CA LYS A 256 -0.38 8.49 -13.91
C LYS A 256 -0.93 7.07 -13.95
N SER A 257 -2.21 6.91 -14.24
CA SER A 257 -2.80 5.60 -14.46
C SER A 257 -2.23 4.97 -15.72
N VAL A 258 -1.92 3.68 -15.67
CA VAL A 258 -1.21 2.96 -16.73
C VAL A 258 -2.06 1.79 -17.19
N ASN A 259 -2.14 1.59 -18.51
CA ASN A 259 -2.75 0.42 -19.12
C ASN A 259 -1.68 -0.52 -19.67
N MET A 260 -1.88 -1.82 -19.53
CA MET A 260 -1.01 -2.86 -20.09
C MET A 260 -1.87 -3.97 -20.74
N LEU A 261 -1.53 -4.32 -21.96
CA LEU A 261 -2.16 -5.43 -22.68
C LEU A 261 -1.32 -6.69 -22.55
N PHE A 262 -1.90 -7.73 -21.97
CA PHE A 262 -1.32 -9.07 -21.87
C PHE A 262 -1.96 -10.00 -22.91
N SER A 263 -1.14 -10.59 -23.79
CA SER A 263 -1.54 -11.65 -24.71
C SER A 263 -0.31 -12.28 -25.36
N LEU A 264 -0.32 -13.57 -25.58
CA LEU A 264 0.70 -14.29 -26.37
C LEU A 264 0.38 -14.35 -27.86
N LYS A 265 -0.82 -13.91 -28.27
CA LYS A 265 -1.19 -13.82 -29.69
C LYS A 265 -0.33 -12.77 -30.40
N LYS A 266 -0.06 -13.01 -31.69
CA LYS A 266 0.52 -11.97 -32.55
C LYS A 266 -0.41 -10.78 -32.54
N SER A 267 0.13 -9.59 -32.25
CA SER A 267 -0.63 -8.36 -32.02
C SER A 267 -1.71 -8.15 -33.07
N PRO A 268 -2.95 -7.90 -32.65
CA PRO A 268 -3.92 -7.29 -33.54
C PRO A 268 -3.40 -5.92 -33.96
N ASN A 269 -3.85 -5.40 -35.10
CA ASN A 269 -3.45 -4.09 -35.61
C ASN A 269 -3.34 -3.06 -34.48
N LEU A 270 -2.12 -2.61 -34.16
CA LEU A 270 -1.83 -1.64 -33.11
C LEU A 270 -2.63 -0.32 -33.25
N ALA A 271 -3.19 -0.06 -34.44
CA ALA A 271 -3.99 1.14 -34.71
C ALA A 271 -5.18 1.31 -33.73
N ASN A 272 -5.73 0.23 -33.18
CA ASN A 272 -6.85 0.32 -32.23
C ASN A 272 -6.43 0.42 -30.77
N LEU A 273 -5.20 0.02 -30.42
CA LEU A 273 -4.64 0.17 -29.08
C LEU A 273 -4.27 1.63 -28.76
N THR A 274 -4.14 2.49 -29.79
CA THR A 274 -3.97 3.94 -29.60
C THR A 274 -5.18 4.61 -28.93
N LEU A 275 -6.31 3.90 -28.82
CA LEU A 275 -7.48 4.37 -28.07
C LEU A 275 -7.34 4.22 -26.54
N LEU A 276 -6.35 3.44 -26.05
CA LEU A 276 -6.06 3.34 -24.63
C LEU A 276 -5.05 4.41 -24.23
N PRO A 277 -5.41 5.33 -23.33
CA PRO A 277 -4.45 6.31 -22.84
C PRO A 277 -3.33 5.60 -22.07
N ASN A 278 -2.10 6.10 -22.19
CA ASN A 278 -0.94 5.68 -21.41
C ASN A 278 -0.69 4.15 -21.40
N ILE A 279 -0.76 3.51 -22.59
CA ILE A 279 -0.43 2.09 -22.71
C ILE A 279 1.08 1.87 -22.61
N GLN A 280 1.49 0.89 -21.82
CA GLN A 280 2.89 0.55 -21.60
C GLN A 280 3.10 -0.96 -21.76
N THR A 281 4.31 -1.34 -22.18
CA THR A 281 4.75 -2.74 -22.25
C THR A 281 5.37 -3.21 -20.94
N THR A 282 5.76 -2.28 -20.07
CA THR A 282 6.32 -2.56 -18.75
C THR A 282 5.79 -1.58 -17.72
N THR A 283 5.48 -2.06 -16.52
CA THR A 283 5.09 -1.20 -15.39
C THR A 283 5.60 -1.74 -14.08
N ARG A 284 5.59 -0.89 -13.05
CA ARG A 284 5.93 -1.31 -11.68
C ARG A 284 4.67 -1.55 -10.88
N PHE A 285 4.47 -2.79 -10.45
CA PHE A 285 3.37 -3.21 -9.61
C PHE A 285 3.89 -3.78 -8.29
N LEU A 286 3.48 -3.22 -7.17
CA LEU A 286 3.87 -3.62 -5.80
C LEU A 286 5.38 -3.88 -5.65
N GLY A 287 6.21 -3.04 -6.26
CA GLY A 287 7.68 -3.12 -6.15
C GLY A 287 8.37 -4.03 -7.17
N ILE A 288 7.64 -4.81 -7.95
CA ILE A 288 8.15 -5.65 -9.05
C ILE A 288 7.87 -4.96 -10.40
N THR A 289 8.82 -5.04 -11.32
CA THR A 289 8.61 -4.59 -12.71
C THR A 289 8.06 -5.76 -13.51
N ILE A 290 6.85 -5.58 -14.04
CA ILE A 290 6.13 -6.58 -14.86
C ILE A 290 6.22 -6.15 -16.31
N ASP A 291 6.42 -7.10 -17.21
CA ASP A 291 6.32 -6.92 -18.65
C ASP A 291 5.10 -7.66 -19.23
N ASP A 292 4.61 -7.22 -20.38
CA ASP A 292 3.40 -7.69 -21.03
C ASP A 292 3.42 -9.17 -21.46
N LYS A 293 4.59 -9.82 -21.38
CA LYS A 293 4.78 -11.26 -21.69
C LYS A 293 5.25 -12.07 -20.48
N LEU A 294 5.37 -11.45 -19.30
CA LEU A 294 5.91 -12.06 -18.07
C LEU A 294 7.29 -12.70 -18.25
N LEU A 295 8.17 -12.09 -19.06
CA LEU A 295 9.52 -12.58 -19.31
C LEU A 295 10.51 -12.16 -18.22
N TRP A 296 10.17 -11.15 -17.40
CA TRP A 296 10.94 -10.65 -16.24
C TRP A 296 12.33 -10.10 -16.58
N LYS A 297 12.61 -9.81 -17.85
CA LYS A 297 13.94 -9.35 -18.29
C LYS A 297 14.31 -8.02 -17.65
N GLU A 298 13.42 -7.05 -17.71
CA GLU A 298 13.67 -5.72 -17.12
C GLU A 298 13.75 -5.76 -15.59
N HIS A 299 12.88 -6.54 -14.95
CA HIS A 299 12.97 -6.76 -13.51
C HIS A 299 14.34 -7.34 -13.14
N GLY A 300 14.80 -8.36 -13.85
CA GLY A 300 16.12 -8.96 -13.64
C GLY A 300 17.28 -7.97 -13.78
N VAL A 301 17.24 -7.08 -14.77
CA VAL A 301 18.26 -6.04 -14.96
C VAL A 301 18.25 -5.03 -13.81
N ILE A 302 17.07 -4.56 -13.39
CA ILE A 302 16.93 -3.61 -12.28
C ILE A 302 17.43 -4.25 -10.98
N LEU A 303 17.02 -5.49 -10.70
CA LEU A 303 17.43 -6.23 -9.51
C LEU A 303 18.94 -6.48 -9.49
N ALA A 304 19.52 -6.86 -10.63
CA ALA A 304 20.95 -7.07 -10.76
C ALA A 304 21.79 -5.80 -10.49
N LYS A 305 21.35 -4.65 -10.99
CA LYS A 305 21.98 -3.35 -10.68
C LYS A 305 21.94 -3.07 -9.16
N GLN A 306 20.80 -3.30 -8.52
CA GLN A 306 20.66 -3.09 -7.09
C GLN A 306 21.54 -4.04 -6.27
N LEU A 307 21.52 -5.35 -6.61
CA LEU A 307 22.33 -6.36 -5.94
C LEU A 307 23.84 -6.12 -6.13
N SER A 308 24.28 -5.68 -7.31
CA SER A 308 25.68 -5.34 -7.57
C SER A 308 26.15 -4.17 -6.71
N LYS A 309 25.34 -3.10 -6.62
CA LYS A 309 25.59 -1.98 -5.71
C LYS A 309 25.67 -2.43 -4.25
N ASN A 310 24.73 -3.23 -3.83
CA ASN A 310 24.69 -3.76 -2.45
C ASN A 310 25.87 -4.72 -2.15
N THR A 311 26.31 -5.52 -3.12
CA THR A 311 27.48 -6.37 -3.01
C THR A 311 28.77 -5.54 -2.84
N PHE A 312 28.89 -4.41 -3.53
CA PHE A 312 29.99 -3.47 -3.32
C PHE A 312 29.97 -2.91 -1.88
N MET A 313 28.80 -2.49 -1.38
CA MET A 313 28.67 -2.01 0.01
C MET A 313 29.05 -3.11 1.01
N LEU A 314 28.59 -4.34 0.78
CA LEU A 314 28.94 -5.50 1.63
C LEU A 314 30.46 -5.76 1.67
N ARG A 315 31.14 -5.61 0.53
CA ARG A 315 32.60 -5.72 0.44
C ARG A 315 33.32 -4.63 1.26
N SER A 316 32.83 -3.39 1.17
CA SER A 316 33.42 -2.28 1.94
C SER A 316 33.26 -2.49 3.45
N LEU A 317 32.16 -3.13 3.88
CA LEU A 317 31.92 -3.46 5.29
C LEU A 317 32.77 -4.63 5.78
N ALA A 318 33.15 -5.57 4.92
CA ALA A 318 33.79 -6.85 5.31
C ALA A 318 35.05 -6.67 6.15
N ASN A 319 35.82 -5.60 5.92
CA ASN A 319 37.05 -5.29 6.66
C ASN A 319 36.84 -4.39 7.89
N GLN A 320 35.59 -3.99 8.18
CA GLN A 320 35.30 -2.99 9.22
C GLN A 320 34.41 -3.53 10.33
N VAL A 321 33.74 -4.67 10.11
CA VAL A 321 32.77 -5.22 11.06
C VAL A 321 33.00 -6.71 11.31
N SER A 322 32.45 -7.21 12.42
CA SER A 322 32.48 -8.65 12.72
C SER A 322 31.70 -9.47 11.69
N GLN A 323 32.01 -10.75 11.58
CA GLN A 323 31.33 -11.69 10.67
C GLN A 323 29.83 -11.80 10.96
N GLU A 324 29.41 -11.67 12.22
CA GLU A 324 28.00 -11.68 12.61
C GLU A 324 27.26 -10.48 12.04
N VAL A 325 27.84 -9.29 12.18
CA VAL A 325 27.28 -8.06 11.60
C VAL A 325 27.23 -8.15 10.07
N LEU A 326 28.26 -8.75 9.47
CA LEU A 326 28.30 -8.94 8.01
C LEU A 326 27.19 -9.89 7.51
N LYS A 327 26.84 -10.95 8.27
CA LYS A 327 25.70 -11.83 7.99
C LYS A 327 24.36 -11.05 8.06
N ILE A 328 24.19 -10.18 9.04
CA ILE A 328 23.01 -9.30 9.16
C ILE A 328 22.95 -8.35 7.95
N ALA A 329 24.06 -7.73 7.59
CA ALA A 329 24.17 -6.88 6.41
C ALA A 329 23.83 -7.63 5.11
N PHE A 330 24.32 -8.87 4.93
CA PHE A 330 23.95 -9.72 3.80
C PHE A 330 22.44 -10.01 3.75
N SER A 331 21.85 -10.35 4.88
CA SER A 331 20.40 -10.63 4.94
C SER A 331 19.57 -9.40 4.56
N SER A 332 19.96 -8.21 4.99
CA SER A 332 19.25 -6.95 4.72
C SER A 332 19.54 -6.35 3.34
N LEU A 333 20.77 -6.51 2.81
CA LEU A 333 21.18 -5.87 1.55
C LEU A 333 21.02 -6.79 0.33
N ILE A 334 21.08 -8.10 0.49
CA ILE A 334 21.06 -9.06 -0.62
C ILE A 334 19.84 -9.97 -0.54
N GLN A 335 19.68 -10.69 0.59
CA GLN A 335 18.71 -11.76 0.71
C GLN A 335 17.27 -11.26 0.68
N CYS A 336 16.98 -10.08 1.26
CA CYS A 336 15.64 -9.48 1.22
C CYS A 336 15.18 -9.20 -0.22
N PHE A 337 16.08 -8.70 -1.08
CA PHE A 337 15.76 -8.42 -2.49
C PHE A 337 15.55 -9.70 -3.29
N LEU A 338 16.35 -10.73 -3.06
CA LEU A 338 16.22 -12.02 -3.74
C LEU A 338 14.95 -12.78 -3.33
N ARG A 339 14.57 -12.69 -2.04
CA ARG A 339 13.35 -13.35 -1.54
C ARG A 339 12.08 -12.68 -2.02
N TYR A 340 12.11 -11.36 -2.26
CA TYR A 340 10.91 -10.62 -2.64
C TYR A 340 10.43 -11.05 -4.03
N GLY A 341 9.23 -11.62 -4.08
CA GLY A 341 8.59 -12.09 -5.31
C GLY A 341 9.31 -13.24 -6.04
N ILE A 342 10.21 -13.98 -5.37
CA ILE A 342 10.97 -15.07 -6.01
C ILE A 342 10.07 -16.17 -6.61
N LEU A 343 8.90 -16.41 -6.02
CA LEU A 343 7.92 -17.36 -6.55
C LEU A 343 7.40 -16.95 -7.93
N ILE A 344 7.47 -15.66 -8.26
CA ILE A 344 6.95 -15.06 -9.48
C ILE A 344 8.04 -15.05 -10.57
N TRP A 345 9.21 -14.47 -10.28
CA TRP A 345 10.27 -14.26 -11.27
C TRP A 345 11.43 -15.29 -11.21
N GLY A 346 11.44 -16.14 -10.18
CA GLY A 346 12.59 -17.05 -9.93
C GLY A 346 12.81 -18.12 -10.99
N HIS A 347 11.83 -18.39 -11.85
CA HIS A 347 11.94 -19.28 -13.01
C HIS A 347 12.50 -18.60 -14.27
N ALA A 348 12.59 -17.26 -14.28
CA ALA A 348 12.99 -16.48 -15.43
C ALA A 348 14.46 -16.70 -15.86
N SER A 349 14.77 -16.39 -17.11
CA SER A 349 16.12 -16.53 -17.67
C SER A 349 17.19 -15.73 -16.92
N CYS A 350 16.83 -14.62 -16.30
CA CYS A 350 17.72 -13.77 -15.52
C CYS A 350 18.25 -14.43 -14.23
N ARG A 351 17.66 -15.55 -13.77
CA ARG A 351 18.04 -16.25 -12.52
C ARG A 351 19.53 -16.59 -12.44
N HIS A 352 20.13 -17.05 -13.55
CA HIS A 352 21.54 -17.45 -13.56
C HIS A 352 22.48 -16.29 -13.26
N TYR A 353 22.18 -15.13 -13.80
CA TYR A 353 22.96 -13.93 -13.56
C TYR A 353 22.80 -13.43 -12.12
N LEU A 354 21.58 -13.40 -11.60
CA LEU A 354 21.29 -13.01 -10.22
C LEU A 354 21.95 -13.96 -9.22
N PHE A 355 21.92 -15.27 -9.51
CA PHE A 355 22.61 -16.28 -8.72
C PHE A 355 24.14 -16.07 -8.69
N SER A 356 24.73 -15.64 -9.79
CA SER A 356 26.17 -15.31 -9.82
C SER A 356 26.52 -14.13 -8.92
N ILE A 357 25.64 -13.11 -8.83
CA ILE A 357 25.84 -11.99 -7.90
C ILE A 357 25.67 -12.46 -6.44
N GLN A 358 24.68 -13.29 -6.16
CA GLN A 358 24.47 -13.88 -4.84
C GLN A 358 25.70 -14.68 -4.38
N ARG A 359 26.27 -15.53 -5.26
CA ARG A 359 27.49 -16.31 -4.96
C ARG A 359 28.66 -15.41 -4.60
N ARG A 360 28.86 -14.29 -5.32
CA ARG A 360 29.87 -13.29 -4.97
C ARG A 360 29.65 -12.69 -3.60
N ALA A 361 28.42 -12.33 -3.27
CA ALA A 361 28.08 -11.78 -1.96
C ALA A 361 28.32 -12.80 -0.83
N ILE A 362 27.98 -14.08 -1.03
CA ILE A 362 28.25 -15.16 -0.07
C ILE A 362 29.75 -15.36 0.17
N ARG A 363 30.57 -15.32 -0.89
CA ARG A 363 32.03 -15.41 -0.75
C ARG A 363 32.61 -14.29 0.11
N ILE A 364 32.11 -13.05 -0.06
CA ILE A 364 32.51 -11.93 0.78
C ILE A 364 32.19 -12.20 2.26
N VAL A 365 30.99 -12.70 2.56
CA VAL A 365 30.58 -13.02 3.94
C VAL A 365 31.39 -14.16 4.52
N ALA A 366 31.76 -15.15 3.70
CA ALA A 366 32.56 -16.30 4.11
C ALA A 366 34.07 -16.02 4.21
N GLY A 367 34.52 -14.82 3.81
CA GLY A 367 35.96 -14.50 3.76
C GLY A 367 36.72 -15.28 2.70
N LEU A 368 36.03 -15.80 1.67
CA LEU A 368 36.66 -16.63 0.62
C LEU A 368 37.20 -15.74 -0.50
N PRO A 369 38.33 -16.08 -1.11
CA PRO A 369 38.88 -15.36 -2.27
C PRO A 369 37.93 -15.42 -3.45
N TYR A 370 38.14 -14.50 -4.41
CA TYR A 370 37.35 -14.38 -5.65
C TYR A 370 37.46 -15.59 -6.54
#